data_14e5464d940fd353a5b5611360534eb5
#
_entry.id   14e5464d940fd353a5b5611360534eb5
#
_cell.length_a   1.000
_cell.length_b   1.000
_cell.length_c   1.000
_cell.angle_alpha   90.00
_cell.angle_beta   90.00
_cell.angle_gamma   90.00
#
_symmetry.space_group_name_H-M   'P 1'
#
loop_
_entity.id
_entity.type
_entity.pdbx_description
1 polymer ?
#
loop_
_entity_poly.entity_id
_entity_poly.type
_entity_poly.pdbx_seq_one_letter_code
_entity_poly.pdbx_strand_id
1 'polypeptide(L)'
;KPVMAHELTHALQDQHFNLKRFENWPKGDSDAELAAHALIEGDATLAMTLYMAKNPLVALAFIKSLGSQELATEQFKQAPRALRESLLFPYEEGSAWATQLYKRGGWQMVSRAFEKLPQSSEQILHADKYFAYEAPQKITLPEFKSFLGPTWKRIDYDVNGEWGCYLVVDEYLNDAVESKQAAAGWAGDRFALYETSKPGEVFIAQLTSWDTANDAKEFFDAYAKRTVKRYADEKEVKNTGERFEWQTSNGGVALELRGSRVAILEGIPSSTNANTLLRTIWEQP
;
A
#
# COMPACT_ATOMS: atom_id res chain seq x y z
N LYS A 1 13.44 -14.47 -25.43
CA LYS A 1 14.76 -13.87 -25.07
C LYS A 1 14.67 -12.71 -24.06
N PRO A 2 13.76 -11.71 -24.18
CA PRO A 2 13.65 -10.67 -23.14
C PRO A 2 13.35 -11.26 -21.76
N VAL A 3 12.35 -12.12 -21.63
CA VAL A 3 12.03 -12.82 -20.38
C VAL A 3 13.27 -13.57 -19.83
N MET A 4 14.07 -14.21 -20.70
CA MET A 4 15.31 -14.86 -20.27
C MET A 4 16.31 -13.87 -19.67
N ALA A 5 16.38 -12.63 -20.17
CA ALA A 5 17.24 -11.60 -19.57
C ALA A 5 16.74 -11.21 -18.16
N HIS A 6 15.43 -11.16 -17.96
CA HIS A 6 14.79 -10.95 -16.65
C HIS A 6 15.15 -12.09 -15.68
N GLU A 7 14.90 -13.34 -16.05
CA GLU A 7 15.17 -14.51 -15.21
C GLU A 7 16.68 -14.69 -14.87
N LEU A 8 17.56 -14.39 -15.84
CA LEU A 8 19.00 -14.42 -15.59
C LEU A 8 19.44 -13.33 -14.60
N THR A 9 18.72 -12.20 -14.56
CA THR A 9 18.99 -11.16 -13.57
C THR A 9 18.63 -11.66 -12.17
N HIS A 10 17.50 -12.35 -11.98
CA HIS A 10 17.17 -12.99 -10.70
C HIS A 10 18.24 -14.02 -10.27
N ALA A 11 18.77 -14.81 -11.21
CA ALA A 11 19.87 -15.73 -10.88
C ALA A 11 21.13 -14.99 -10.41
N LEU A 12 21.47 -13.85 -11.00
CA LEU A 12 22.58 -13.01 -10.56
C LEU A 12 22.30 -12.33 -9.21
N GLN A 13 21.08 -11.83 -9.01
CA GLN A 13 20.64 -11.26 -7.73
C GLN A 13 20.77 -12.29 -6.61
N ASP A 14 20.32 -13.54 -6.83
CA ASP A 14 20.44 -14.60 -5.83
C ASP A 14 21.90 -14.93 -5.51
N GLN A 15 22.76 -15.04 -6.52
CA GLN A 15 24.19 -15.31 -6.34
C GLN A 15 24.91 -14.20 -5.55
N HIS A 16 24.54 -12.94 -5.76
CA HIS A 16 25.24 -11.79 -5.16
C HIS A 16 24.61 -11.30 -3.85
N PHE A 17 23.29 -11.44 -3.71
CA PHE A 17 22.54 -10.80 -2.62
C PHE A 17 21.74 -11.80 -1.77
N ASN A 18 21.72 -13.10 -2.13
CA ASN A 18 20.97 -14.13 -1.42
C ASN A 18 19.47 -13.79 -1.29
N LEU A 19 18.70 -14.03 -2.35
CA LEU A 19 17.27 -13.70 -2.38
C LEU A 19 16.43 -14.48 -1.35
N LYS A 20 16.93 -15.60 -0.81
CA LYS A 20 16.23 -16.34 0.26
C LYS A 20 15.95 -15.52 1.50
N ARG A 21 16.73 -14.46 1.74
CA ARG A 21 16.47 -13.54 2.86
C ARG A 21 15.13 -12.82 2.75
N PHE A 22 14.55 -12.73 1.54
CA PHE A 22 13.25 -12.09 1.28
C PHE A 22 12.07 -13.07 1.39
N GLU A 23 12.31 -14.40 1.36
CA GLU A 23 11.27 -15.43 1.50
C GLU A 23 10.63 -15.45 2.89
N ASN A 24 11.34 -15.01 3.91
CA ASN A 24 10.91 -14.99 5.31
C ASN A 24 10.84 -13.56 5.84
N TRP A 25 10.15 -12.68 5.12
CA TRP A 25 9.98 -11.29 5.54
C TRP A 25 9.28 -11.20 6.91
N PRO A 26 9.69 -10.29 7.80
CA PRO A 26 9.02 -10.10 9.08
C PRO A 26 7.54 -9.75 8.89
N LYS A 27 6.67 -10.50 9.54
CA LYS A 27 5.22 -10.21 9.50
C LYS A 27 4.91 -8.85 10.12
N GLY A 28 3.88 -8.20 9.60
CA GLY A 28 3.37 -6.95 10.12
C GLY A 28 4.03 -5.71 9.52
N ASP A 29 4.65 -5.85 8.35
CA ASP A 29 5.14 -4.73 7.54
C ASP A 29 5.13 -5.13 6.05
N SER A 30 3.92 -5.33 5.52
CA SER A 30 3.71 -5.71 4.12
C SER A 30 4.10 -4.61 3.14
N ASP A 31 4.11 -3.34 3.57
CA ASP A 31 4.57 -2.23 2.75
C ASP A 31 6.08 -2.30 2.47
N ALA A 32 6.88 -2.57 3.50
CA ALA A 32 8.32 -2.77 3.34
C ALA A 32 8.64 -4.04 2.52
N GLU A 33 7.84 -5.10 2.66
CA GLU A 33 7.93 -6.30 1.83
C GLU A 33 7.67 -5.98 0.35
N LEU A 34 6.60 -5.22 0.06
CA LEU A 34 6.26 -4.76 -1.28
C LEU A 34 7.40 -3.91 -1.89
N ALA A 35 7.99 -3.01 -1.10
CA ALA A 35 9.12 -2.20 -1.53
C ALA A 35 10.37 -3.04 -1.85
N ALA A 36 10.64 -4.07 -1.05
CA ALA A 36 11.75 -5.00 -1.32
C ALA A 36 11.50 -5.82 -2.61
N HIS A 37 10.27 -6.28 -2.84
CA HIS A 37 9.90 -6.93 -4.10
C HIS A 37 10.00 -5.98 -5.30
N ALA A 38 9.66 -4.69 -5.12
CA ALA A 38 9.83 -3.67 -6.15
C ALA A 38 11.30 -3.44 -6.54
N LEU A 39 12.25 -3.58 -5.62
CA LEU A 39 13.67 -3.59 -5.95
C LEU A 39 14.05 -4.82 -6.80
N ILE A 40 13.61 -6.01 -6.39
CA ILE A 40 13.99 -7.28 -7.06
C ILE A 40 13.44 -7.29 -8.49
N GLU A 41 12.13 -7.06 -8.65
CA GLU A 41 11.46 -7.11 -9.95
C GLU A 41 11.81 -5.90 -10.82
N GLY A 42 11.96 -4.72 -10.19
CA GLY A 42 12.35 -3.49 -10.86
C GLY A 42 13.73 -3.57 -11.52
N ASP A 43 14.72 -4.11 -10.83
CA ASP A 43 16.08 -4.33 -11.37
C ASP A 43 16.05 -5.33 -12.55
N ALA A 44 15.35 -6.45 -12.42
CA ALA A 44 15.23 -7.45 -13.47
C ALA A 44 14.47 -6.89 -14.70
N THR A 45 13.41 -6.10 -14.46
CA THR A 45 12.64 -5.43 -15.52
C THR A 45 13.47 -4.36 -16.22
N LEU A 46 14.26 -3.59 -15.49
CA LEU A 46 15.21 -2.64 -16.06
C LEU A 46 16.25 -3.33 -16.95
N ALA A 47 16.84 -4.44 -16.48
CA ALA A 47 17.81 -5.21 -17.27
C ALA A 47 17.19 -5.74 -18.57
N MET A 48 15.99 -6.28 -18.51
CA MET A 48 15.21 -6.71 -19.68
C MET A 48 14.96 -5.55 -20.65
N THR A 49 14.55 -4.38 -20.14
CA THR A 49 14.27 -3.19 -20.93
C THR A 49 15.52 -2.66 -21.64
N LEU A 50 16.64 -2.60 -20.96
CA LEU A 50 17.92 -2.18 -21.56
C LEU A 50 18.44 -3.21 -22.58
N TYR A 51 18.20 -4.51 -22.34
CA TYR A 51 18.49 -5.54 -23.33
C TYR A 51 17.66 -5.35 -24.60
N MET A 52 16.36 -5.07 -24.47
CA MET A 52 15.48 -4.82 -25.61
C MET A 52 15.89 -3.54 -26.37
N ALA A 53 16.27 -2.48 -25.65
CA ALA A 53 16.73 -1.24 -26.27
C ALA A 53 17.97 -1.44 -27.15
N LYS A 54 18.87 -2.33 -26.76
CA LYS A 54 20.06 -2.73 -27.56
C LYS A 54 19.75 -3.71 -28.69
N ASN A 55 18.56 -4.34 -28.69
CA ASN A 55 18.19 -5.39 -29.65
C ASN A 55 16.79 -5.13 -30.23
N PRO A 56 16.61 -4.10 -31.07
CA PRO A 56 15.28 -3.64 -31.51
C PRO A 56 14.45 -4.70 -32.26
N LEU A 57 15.09 -5.60 -33.01
CA LEU A 57 14.38 -6.71 -33.66
C LEU A 57 13.82 -7.71 -32.66
N VAL A 58 14.54 -7.95 -31.55
CA VAL A 58 14.07 -8.82 -30.47
C VAL A 58 12.93 -8.15 -29.73
N ALA A 59 13.00 -6.84 -29.48
CA ALA A 59 11.95 -6.05 -28.87
C ALA A 59 10.65 -6.13 -29.71
N LEU A 60 10.76 -5.92 -31.02
CA LEU A 60 9.62 -5.99 -31.93
C LEU A 60 8.97 -7.39 -31.94
N ALA A 61 9.77 -8.45 -31.96
CA ALA A 61 9.28 -9.82 -31.89
C ALA A 61 8.58 -10.13 -30.57
N PHE A 62 9.11 -9.60 -29.46
CA PHE A 62 8.51 -9.75 -28.14
C PHE A 62 7.16 -9.04 -28.03
N ILE A 63 7.06 -7.78 -28.45
CA ILE A 63 5.80 -7.02 -28.46
C ILE A 63 4.73 -7.75 -29.29
N LYS A 64 5.09 -8.27 -30.45
CA LYS A 64 4.16 -9.07 -31.27
C LYS A 64 3.69 -10.34 -30.56
N SER A 65 4.56 -10.99 -29.76
CA SER A 65 4.18 -12.19 -29.00
C SER A 65 3.22 -11.92 -27.85
N LEU A 66 3.29 -10.73 -27.23
CA LEU A 66 2.37 -10.33 -26.17
C LEU A 66 0.93 -10.17 -26.68
N GLY A 67 0.75 -9.66 -27.89
CA GLY A 67 -0.57 -9.51 -28.52
C GLY A 67 -1.29 -10.84 -28.83
N SER A 68 -0.58 -11.98 -28.74
CA SER A 68 -1.15 -13.31 -29.00
C SER A 68 -1.46 -14.12 -27.71
N GLN A 69 -1.16 -13.58 -26.53
CA GLN A 69 -1.35 -14.30 -25.24
C GLN A 69 -2.62 -13.79 -24.52
N GLU A 70 -3.80 -14.08 -25.04
CA GLU A 70 -5.07 -13.71 -24.38
C GLU A 70 -5.41 -14.57 -23.15
N LEU A 71 -4.80 -15.73 -22.95
CA LEU A 71 -5.27 -16.75 -21.98
C LEU A 71 -4.86 -16.53 -20.52
N ALA A 72 -3.78 -15.80 -20.25
CA ALA A 72 -3.38 -15.49 -18.86
C ALA A 72 -4.19 -14.34 -18.24
N THR A 73 -5.04 -13.69 -19.04
CA THR A 73 -5.64 -12.41 -18.70
C THR A 73 -7.02 -12.51 -18.03
N GLU A 74 -7.79 -13.59 -18.24
CA GLU A 74 -9.16 -13.65 -17.71
C GLU A 74 -9.22 -13.82 -16.19
N GLN A 75 -8.44 -14.74 -15.61
CA GLN A 75 -8.36 -14.90 -14.15
C GLN A 75 -7.78 -13.66 -13.47
N PHE A 76 -6.76 -13.05 -14.10
CA PHE A 76 -6.17 -11.81 -13.61
C PHE A 76 -7.17 -10.64 -13.67
N LYS A 77 -7.94 -10.51 -14.76
CA LYS A 77 -8.99 -9.49 -14.89
C LYS A 77 -10.12 -9.64 -13.87
N GLN A 78 -10.42 -10.88 -13.44
CA GLN A 78 -11.45 -11.19 -12.44
C GLN A 78 -10.98 -10.97 -11.00
N ALA A 79 -9.67 -10.87 -10.75
CA ALA A 79 -9.15 -10.60 -9.41
C ALA A 79 -9.57 -9.19 -8.94
N PRO A 80 -9.78 -8.98 -7.63
CA PRO A 80 -10.02 -7.66 -7.07
C PRO A 80 -8.94 -6.66 -7.53
N ARG A 81 -9.35 -5.43 -7.82
CA ARG A 81 -8.46 -4.40 -8.35
C ARG A 81 -7.21 -4.18 -7.50
N ALA A 82 -7.37 -4.03 -6.18
CA ALA A 82 -6.26 -3.83 -5.26
C ALA A 82 -5.22 -4.96 -5.37
N LEU A 83 -5.67 -6.22 -5.50
CA LEU A 83 -4.78 -7.37 -5.68
C LEU A 83 -4.04 -7.30 -7.01
N ARG A 84 -4.72 -6.97 -8.11
CA ARG A 84 -4.09 -6.83 -9.43
C ARG A 84 -3.02 -5.74 -9.44
N GLU A 85 -3.35 -4.57 -8.93
CA GLU A 85 -2.45 -3.42 -8.92
C GLU A 85 -1.24 -3.68 -7.99
N SER A 86 -1.45 -4.32 -6.84
CA SER A 86 -0.34 -4.71 -5.95
C SER A 86 0.59 -5.77 -6.58
N LEU A 87 0.06 -6.68 -7.40
CA LEU A 87 0.89 -7.65 -8.13
C LEU A 87 1.70 -7.00 -9.26
N LEU A 88 1.22 -5.90 -9.84
CA LEU A 88 1.92 -5.17 -10.92
C LEU A 88 2.89 -4.14 -10.38
N PHE A 89 2.67 -3.61 -9.17
CA PHE A 89 3.50 -2.57 -8.56
C PHE A 89 5.01 -2.85 -8.61
N PRO A 90 5.52 -4.06 -8.27
CA PRO A 90 6.95 -4.36 -8.35
C PRO A 90 7.53 -4.20 -9.75
N TYR A 91 6.76 -4.51 -10.78
CA TYR A 91 7.20 -4.43 -12.17
C TYR A 91 7.10 -3.02 -12.73
N GLU A 92 6.01 -2.31 -12.46
CA GLU A 92 5.73 -0.98 -13.01
C GLU A 92 6.50 0.10 -12.24
N GLU A 93 6.15 0.32 -10.98
CA GLU A 93 6.76 1.36 -10.16
C GLU A 93 8.20 0.97 -9.76
N GLY A 94 8.47 -0.33 -9.49
CA GLY A 94 9.82 -0.82 -9.22
C GLY A 94 10.76 -0.58 -10.39
N SER A 95 10.35 -0.81 -11.66
CA SER A 95 11.20 -0.54 -12.82
C SER A 95 11.42 0.95 -13.08
N ALA A 96 10.40 1.77 -12.82
CA ALA A 96 10.51 3.22 -12.90
C ALA A 96 11.52 3.75 -11.88
N TRP A 97 11.44 3.27 -10.64
CA TRP A 97 12.37 3.58 -9.56
C TRP A 97 13.79 3.07 -9.85
N ALA A 98 13.97 1.81 -10.24
CA ALA A 98 15.28 1.25 -10.62
C ALA A 98 15.92 2.04 -11.78
N THR A 99 15.10 2.54 -12.72
CA THR A 99 15.56 3.41 -13.80
C THR A 99 16.11 4.74 -13.27
N GLN A 100 15.51 5.32 -12.23
CA GLN A 100 16.01 6.55 -11.59
C GLN A 100 17.35 6.30 -10.89
N LEU A 101 17.50 5.16 -10.17
CA LEU A 101 18.76 4.75 -9.58
C LEU A 101 19.86 4.59 -10.66
N TYR A 102 19.51 3.88 -11.73
CA TYR A 102 20.43 3.65 -12.84
C TYR A 102 20.88 4.94 -13.52
N LYS A 103 19.96 5.90 -13.76
CA LYS A 103 20.30 7.23 -14.30
C LYS A 103 21.22 8.00 -13.38
N ARG A 104 21.11 7.83 -12.06
CA ARG A 104 21.90 8.54 -11.07
C ARG A 104 23.31 7.97 -10.89
N GLY A 105 23.50 6.66 -10.97
CA GLY A 105 24.79 6.02 -10.68
C GLY A 105 25.04 4.67 -11.33
N GLY A 106 24.34 4.36 -12.42
CA GLY A 106 24.46 3.11 -13.16
C GLY A 106 24.09 1.88 -12.32
N TRP A 107 24.53 0.72 -12.76
CA TRP A 107 24.29 -0.54 -12.06
C TRP A 107 24.84 -0.57 -10.63
N GLN A 108 25.89 0.21 -10.36
CA GLN A 108 26.44 0.29 -9.01
C GLN A 108 25.43 0.88 -8.02
N MET A 109 24.62 1.86 -8.44
CA MET A 109 23.59 2.45 -7.59
C MET A 109 22.46 1.46 -7.36
N VAL A 110 22.02 0.74 -8.39
CA VAL A 110 20.99 -0.31 -8.28
C VAL A 110 21.47 -1.43 -7.34
N SER A 111 22.70 -1.92 -7.51
CA SER A 111 23.29 -2.96 -6.64
C SER A 111 23.37 -2.53 -5.17
N ARG A 112 23.71 -1.28 -4.90
CA ARG A 112 23.71 -0.74 -3.52
C ARG A 112 22.34 -0.77 -2.85
N ALA A 113 21.25 -0.74 -3.62
CA ALA A 113 19.92 -0.83 -3.05
C ALA A 113 19.64 -2.21 -2.41
N PHE A 114 20.31 -3.26 -2.85
CA PHE A 114 20.25 -4.57 -2.18
C PHE A 114 20.99 -4.60 -0.82
N GLU A 115 21.91 -3.67 -0.58
CA GLU A 115 22.58 -3.49 0.71
C GLU A 115 21.79 -2.55 1.62
N LYS A 116 21.13 -1.53 1.04
CA LYS A 116 20.33 -0.53 1.72
C LYS A 116 18.92 -0.55 1.14
N LEU A 117 18.10 -1.51 1.63
CA LEU A 117 16.76 -1.76 1.10
C LEU A 117 15.84 -0.54 1.21
N PRO A 118 14.93 -0.34 0.23
CA PRO A 118 13.83 0.58 0.41
C PRO A 118 12.95 0.12 1.58
N GLN A 119 12.42 1.04 2.35
CA GLN A 119 11.70 0.79 3.60
C GLN A 119 10.19 0.94 3.47
N SER A 120 9.70 1.46 2.33
CA SER A 120 8.29 1.69 2.08
C SER A 120 7.99 1.79 0.59
N SER A 121 6.72 1.58 0.22
CA SER A 121 6.24 1.88 -1.14
C SER A 121 6.42 3.37 -1.48
N GLU A 122 6.34 4.25 -0.50
CA GLU A 122 6.64 5.67 -0.68
C GLU A 122 8.05 5.92 -1.24
N GLN A 123 9.07 5.21 -0.73
CA GLN A 123 10.44 5.34 -1.24
C GLN A 123 10.60 4.78 -2.67
N ILE A 124 9.70 3.92 -3.11
CA ILE A 124 9.63 3.45 -4.51
C ILE A 124 8.93 4.50 -5.38
N LEU A 125 7.81 5.06 -4.92
CA LEU A 125 7.04 6.08 -5.65
C LEU A 125 7.81 7.41 -5.75
N HIS A 126 8.57 7.75 -4.70
CA HIS A 126 9.33 8.99 -4.57
C HIS A 126 10.83 8.69 -4.33
N ALA A 127 11.59 8.54 -5.42
CA ALA A 127 13.01 8.14 -5.32
C ALA A 127 13.89 9.14 -4.54
N ASP A 128 13.50 10.40 -4.43
CA ASP A 128 14.15 11.42 -3.59
C ASP A 128 14.03 11.06 -2.10
N LYS A 129 12.92 10.53 -1.64
CA LYS A 129 12.75 10.01 -0.28
C LYS A 129 13.66 8.80 -0.01
N TYR A 130 13.82 7.90 -1.00
CA TYR A 130 14.81 6.84 -0.89
C TYR A 130 16.24 7.38 -0.80
N PHE A 131 16.59 8.37 -1.61
CA PHE A 131 17.94 8.97 -1.57
C PHE A 131 18.22 9.70 -0.26
N ALA A 132 17.23 10.36 0.32
CA ALA A 132 17.30 10.93 1.67
C ALA A 132 17.27 9.85 2.74
N TYR A 133 16.81 8.66 2.41
CA TYR A 133 16.54 7.52 3.30
C TYR A 133 15.61 7.88 4.44
N GLU A 134 14.55 8.57 4.07
CA GLU A 134 13.50 8.97 4.99
C GLU A 134 12.77 7.73 5.51
N ALA A 135 12.91 7.46 6.79
CA ALA A 135 12.36 6.26 7.40
C ALA A 135 10.87 6.47 7.77
N PRO A 136 10.00 5.50 7.48
CA PRO A 136 8.60 5.55 7.92
C PRO A 136 8.48 5.69 9.45
N GLN A 137 7.51 6.47 9.89
CA GLN A 137 7.19 6.59 11.31
C GLN A 137 6.57 5.29 11.82
N LYS A 138 7.11 4.77 12.91
CA LYS A 138 6.57 3.56 13.54
C LYS A 138 5.34 3.91 14.37
N ILE A 139 4.19 3.45 13.89
CA ILE A 139 2.90 3.64 14.55
C ILE A 139 2.49 2.34 15.25
N THR A 140 1.92 2.47 16.43
CA THR A 140 1.32 1.37 17.19
C THR A 140 -0.15 1.64 17.44
N LEU A 141 -0.96 0.60 17.45
CA LEU A 141 -2.36 0.65 17.83
C LEU A 141 -2.58 -0.15 19.12
N PRO A 142 -3.53 0.27 19.95
CA PRO A 142 -3.94 -0.49 21.13
C PRO A 142 -4.66 -1.79 20.74
N GLU A 143 -4.80 -2.69 21.69
CA GLU A 143 -5.63 -3.89 21.52
C GLU A 143 -7.10 -3.53 21.75
N PHE A 144 -7.96 -3.83 20.75
CA PHE A 144 -9.38 -3.45 20.79
C PHE A 144 -10.32 -4.55 21.31
N LYS A 145 -9.83 -5.76 21.52
CA LYS A 145 -10.65 -6.91 21.92
C LYS A 145 -11.51 -6.66 23.16
N SER A 146 -10.98 -5.93 24.14
CA SER A 146 -11.72 -5.58 25.38
C SER A 146 -12.92 -4.68 25.14
N PHE A 147 -12.93 -3.88 24.07
CA PHE A 147 -14.01 -2.99 23.68
C PHE A 147 -15.02 -3.66 22.75
N LEU A 148 -14.54 -4.57 21.90
CA LEU A 148 -15.34 -5.27 20.90
C LEU A 148 -16.07 -6.47 21.50
N GLY A 149 -15.47 -7.14 22.48
CA GLY A 149 -16.03 -8.31 23.16
C GLY A 149 -15.31 -9.63 22.82
N PRO A 150 -15.65 -10.72 23.52
CA PRO A 150 -14.87 -11.98 23.51
C PRO A 150 -14.90 -12.74 22.19
N THR A 151 -15.89 -12.50 21.34
CA THR A 151 -16.03 -13.18 20.04
C THR A 151 -15.11 -12.63 18.96
N TRP A 152 -14.59 -11.43 19.15
CA TRP A 152 -13.70 -10.77 18.22
C TRP A 152 -12.26 -11.27 18.36
N LYS A 153 -11.62 -11.52 17.21
CA LYS A 153 -10.22 -11.94 17.12
C LYS A 153 -9.50 -11.01 16.17
N ARG A 154 -8.34 -10.50 16.58
CA ARG A 154 -7.44 -9.81 15.65
C ARG A 154 -6.84 -10.84 14.68
N ILE A 155 -7.07 -10.65 13.40
CA ILE A 155 -6.58 -11.53 12.34
C ILE A 155 -5.43 -10.92 11.57
N ASP A 156 -5.30 -9.58 11.62
CA ASP A 156 -4.19 -8.89 10.99
C ASP A 156 -3.76 -7.65 11.78
N TYR A 157 -2.46 -7.28 11.64
CA TYR A 157 -1.86 -6.10 12.25
C TYR A 157 -0.66 -5.68 11.41
N ASP A 158 -0.86 -4.74 10.49
CA ASP A 158 0.07 -4.49 9.41
C ASP A 158 0.14 -3.01 8.99
N VAL A 159 0.92 -2.70 7.97
CA VAL A 159 1.13 -1.38 7.36
C VAL A 159 0.58 -1.39 5.93
N ASN A 160 -0.22 -0.39 5.59
CA ASN A 160 -0.71 -0.20 4.22
C ASN A 160 0.32 0.45 3.29
N GLY A 161 1.13 1.37 3.83
CA GLY A 161 2.00 2.21 3.04
C GLY A 161 1.26 3.25 2.19
N GLU A 162 2.00 4.06 1.46
CA GLU A 162 1.41 5.03 0.52
C GLU A 162 0.60 4.32 -0.56
N TRP A 163 1.14 3.21 -1.12
CA TRP A 163 0.44 2.45 -2.15
C TRP A 163 -0.89 1.86 -1.67
N GLY A 164 -0.91 1.26 -0.49
CA GLY A 164 -2.14 0.72 0.10
C GLY A 164 -3.15 1.81 0.43
N CYS A 165 -2.72 2.97 0.94
CA CYS A 165 -3.58 4.13 1.18
C CYS A 165 -4.22 4.63 -0.13
N TYR A 166 -3.43 4.72 -1.22
CA TYR A 166 -3.95 5.02 -2.56
C TYR A 166 -5.02 4.02 -2.99
N LEU A 167 -4.74 2.71 -2.91
CA LEU A 167 -5.67 1.67 -3.34
C LEU A 167 -6.99 1.70 -2.56
N VAL A 168 -6.92 1.88 -1.24
CA VAL A 168 -8.10 1.96 -0.36
C VAL A 168 -9.00 3.14 -0.73
N VAL A 169 -8.42 4.28 -1.07
CA VAL A 169 -9.18 5.47 -1.47
C VAL A 169 -9.73 5.30 -2.88
N ASP A 170 -8.91 4.89 -3.84
CA ASP A 170 -9.27 4.84 -5.25
C ASP A 170 -10.27 3.74 -5.61
N GLU A 171 -10.36 2.68 -4.80
CA GLU A 171 -11.32 1.59 -4.99
C GLU A 171 -12.76 2.11 -5.15
N TYR A 172 -13.11 3.19 -4.44
CA TYR A 172 -14.44 3.78 -4.48
C TYR A 172 -14.48 5.17 -5.09
N LEU A 173 -13.39 5.96 -5.02
CA LEU A 173 -13.35 7.26 -5.71
C LEU A 173 -13.34 7.07 -7.23
N ASN A 174 -12.60 6.08 -7.71
CA ASN A 174 -12.38 5.82 -9.12
C ASN A 174 -11.84 7.08 -9.84
N ASP A 175 -10.93 7.77 -9.17
CA ASP A 175 -10.19 8.94 -9.65
C ASP A 175 -8.73 8.82 -9.19
N ALA A 176 -7.91 8.20 -10.03
CA ALA A 176 -6.52 7.90 -9.72
C ALA A 176 -5.67 9.16 -9.47
N VAL A 177 -6.06 10.31 -10.02
CA VAL A 177 -5.32 11.58 -9.81
C VAL A 177 -5.59 12.10 -8.40
N GLU A 178 -6.87 12.23 -8.01
CA GLU A 178 -7.25 12.66 -6.65
C GLU A 178 -6.72 11.66 -5.61
N SER A 179 -6.83 10.36 -5.88
CA SER A 179 -6.43 9.31 -4.94
C SER A 179 -4.93 9.24 -4.72
N LYS A 180 -4.11 9.40 -5.77
CA LYS A 180 -2.64 9.49 -5.65
C LYS A 180 -2.22 10.76 -4.91
N GLN A 181 -2.85 11.90 -5.20
CA GLN A 181 -2.58 13.12 -4.47
C GLN A 181 -2.91 12.97 -2.99
N ALA A 182 -4.04 12.36 -2.66
CA ALA A 182 -4.47 12.15 -1.28
C ALA A 182 -3.57 11.16 -0.51
N ALA A 183 -2.91 10.23 -1.20
CA ALA A 183 -1.97 9.28 -0.58
C ALA A 183 -0.55 9.83 -0.46
N ALA A 184 -0.19 10.83 -1.27
CA ALA A 184 1.13 11.43 -1.25
C ALA A 184 1.42 12.15 0.08
N GLY A 185 2.68 12.11 0.52
CA GLY A 185 3.07 12.63 1.85
C GLY A 185 2.72 11.70 3.00
N TRP A 186 2.45 10.42 2.70
CA TRP A 186 2.38 9.38 3.72
C TRP A 186 3.72 9.30 4.47
N ALA A 187 3.66 9.32 5.79
CA ALA A 187 4.85 9.22 6.64
C ALA A 187 4.84 7.94 7.51
N GLY A 188 3.70 7.27 7.61
CA GLY A 188 3.57 6.02 8.36
C GLY A 188 2.12 5.68 8.66
N ASP A 189 1.85 4.39 8.84
CA ASP A 189 0.55 3.94 9.33
C ASP A 189 0.64 2.61 10.07
N ARG A 190 -0.44 2.26 10.71
CA ARG A 190 -0.71 0.94 11.27
C ARG A 190 -2.20 0.68 11.22
N PHE A 191 -2.59 -0.52 10.77
CA PHE A 191 -3.96 -0.99 10.91
C PHE A 191 -4.05 -2.28 11.72
N ALA A 192 -5.22 -2.50 12.30
CA ALA A 192 -5.59 -3.72 13.00
C ALA A 192 -6.94 -4.19 12.47
N LEU A 193 -7.01 -5.43 12.01
CA LEU A 193 -8.22 -6.06 11.47
C LEU A 193 -8.72 -7.12 12.45
N TYR A 194 -10.00 -7.03 12.78
CA TYR A 194 -10.69 -7.97 13.65
C TYR A 194 -11.89 -8.58 12.94
N GLU A 195 -12.17 -9.84 13.23
CA GLU A 195 -13.36 -10.54 12.77
C GLU A 195 -14.01 -11.35 13.88
N THR A 196 -15.27 -11.73 13.67
CA THR A 196 -15.96 -12.75 14.45
C THR A 196 -16.12 -14.03 13.61
N SER A 197 -16.73 -15.06 14.18
CA SER A 197 -17.09 -16.28 13.43
C SER A 197 -18.24 -16.05 12.42
N LYS A 198 -18.90 -14.90 12.47
CA LYS A 198 -19.99 -14.54 11.55
C LYS A 198 -19.42 -13.90 10.30
N PRO A 199 -19.64 -14.48 9.11
CA PRO A 199 -19.12 -13.94 7.86
C PRO A 199 -19.53 -12.48 7.63
N GLY A 200 -18.55 -11.63 7.26
CA GLY A 200 -18.77 -10.21 6.98
C GLY A 200 -18.83 -9.30 8.21
N GLU A 201 -18.75 -9.84 9.42
CA GLU A 201 -18.65 -9.05 10.64
C GLU A 201 -17.17 -8.73 10.92
N VAL A 202 -16.74 -7.57 10.44
CA VAL A 202 -15.34 -7.12 10.42
C VAL A 202 -15.24 -5.75 11.06
N PHE A 203 -14.19 -5.52 11.85
CA PHE A 203 -13.83 -4.21 12.41
C PHE A 203 -12.38 -3.88 12.02
N ILE A 204 -12.18 -2.66 11.55
CA ILE A 204 -10.86 -2.11 11.20
C ILE A 204 -10.61 -0.87 12.05
N ALA A 205 -9.43 -0.81 12.65
CA ALA A 205 -8.86 0.40 13.23
C ALA A 205 -7.55 0.71 12.50
N GLN A 206 -7.37 1.97 12.07
CA GLN A 206 -6.14 2.45 11.45
C GLN A 206 -5.76 3.82 12.01
N LEU A 207 -4.47 4.05 12.19
CA LEU A 207 -3.90 5.37 12.45
C LEU A 207 -2.84 5.62 11.39
N THR A 208 -2.98 6.76 10.68
CA THR A 208 -2.01 7.23 9.68
C THR A 208 -1.32 8.48 10.16
N SER A 209 -0.08 8.68 9.75
CA SER A 209 0.71 9.90 9.92
C SER A 209 1.18 10.41 8.56
N TRP A 210 1.26 11.71 8.41
CA TRP A 210 1.53 12.40 7.14
C TRP A 210 2.66 13.41 7.34
N ASP A 211 3.37 13.77 6.27
CA ASP A 211 4.46 14.73 6.31
C ASP A 211 3.99 16.10 6.81
N THR A 212 2.81 16.53 6.37
CA THR A 212 2.21 17.79 6.78
C THR A 212 0.75 17.63 7.21
N ALA A 213 0.23 18.64 7.92
CA ALA A 213 -1.19 18.70 8.26
C ALA A 213 -2.09 18.87 7.01
N ASN A 214 -1.54 19.42 5.91
CA ASN A 214 -2.26 19.53 4.65
C ASN A 214 -2.44 18.16 3.99
N ASP A 215 -1.38 17.33 3.95
CA ASP A 215 -1.44 15.97 3.38
C ASP A 215 -2.42 15.10 4.17
N ALA A 216 -2.37 15.21 5.52
CA ALA A 216 -3.36 14.55 6.39
C ALA A 216 -4.80 14.99 6.08
N LYS A 217 -5.01 16.27 5.78
CA LYS A 217 -6.33 16.82 5.44
C LYS A 217 -6.80 16.33 4.07
N GLU A 218 -5.91 16.28 3.07
CA GLU A 218 -6.22 15.76 1.74
C GLU A 218 -6.63 14.29 1.81
N PHE A 219 -5.89 13.47 2.54
CA PHE A 219 -6.26 12.08 2.76
C PHE A 219 -7.59 11.93 3.53
N PHE A 220 -7.77 12.70 4.61
CA PHE A 220 -8.99 12.68 5.40
C PHE A 220 -10.23 13.01 4.55
N ASP A 221 -10.16 14.04 3.71
CA ASP A 221 -11.26 14.46 2.84
C ASP A 221 -11.55 13.41 1.75
N ALA A 222 -10.51 12.85 1.14
CA ALA A 222 -10.63 11.79 0.15
C ALA A 222 -11.23 10.52 0.75
N TYR A 223 -10.79 10.15 1.97
CA TYR A 223 -11.35 9.02 2.69
C TYR A 223 -12.82 9.23 3.08
N ALA A 224 -13.20 10.43 3.47
CA ALA A 224 -14.59 10.77 3.73
C ALA A 224 -15.47 10.63 2.47
N LYS A 225 -15.01 11.18 1.33
CA LYS A 225 -15.69 11.02 0.03
C LYS A 225 -15.80 9.54 -0.37
N ARG A 226 -14.73 8.78 -0.20
CA ARG A 226 -14.70 7.33 -0.46
C ARG A 226 -15.72 6.60 0.41
N THR A 227 -15.86 6.98 1.68
CA THR A 227 -16.81 6.35 2.61
C THR A 227 -18.25 6.53 2.14
N VAL A 228 -18.62 7.73 1.74
CA VAL A 228 -19.96 8.01 1.16
C VAL A 228 -20.21 7.19 -0.12
N LYS A 229 -19.21 7.07 -0.99
CA LYS A 229 -19.35 6.26 -2.22
C LYS A 229 -19.41 4.75 -1.94
N ARG A 230 -18.71 4.27 -0.91
CA ARG A 230 -18.73 2.85 -0.53
C ARG A 230 -20.05 2.39 0.04
N TYR A 231 -20.66 3.22 0.88
CA TYR A 231 -21.85 2.88 1.62
C TYR A 231 -23.05 3.70 1.10
N ALA A 232 -23.78 3.11 0.15
CA ALA A 232 -24.95 3.77 -0.45
C ALA A 232 -26.11 4.04 0.54
N ASP A 233 -26.10 3.33 1.68
CA ASP A 233 -27.10 3.41 2.77
C ASP A 233 -26.56 4.16 4.00
N GLU A 234 -25.46 4.89 3.84
CA GLU A 234 -24.85 5.63 4.93
C GLU A 234 -25.78 6.73 5.47
N LYS A 235 -25.70 6.93 6.76
CA LYS A 235 -26.31 8.06 7.43
C LYS A 235 -25.24 8.81 8.20
N GLU A 236 -24.92 10.02 7.76
CA GLU A 236 -24.04 10.90 8.51
C GLU A 236 -24.67 11.27 9.85
N VAL A 237 -23.99 10.99 10.95
CA VAL A 237 -24.45 11.28 12.30
C VAL A 237 -23.62 12.38 12.97
N LYS A 238 -22.43 12.68 12.43
CA LYS A 238 -21.58 13.76 12.92
C LYS A 238 -20.67 14.29 11.82
N ASN A 239 -20.55 15.61 11.76
CA ASN A 239 -19.62 16.33 10.91
C ASN A 239 -19.18 17.61 11.62
N THR A 240 -17.90 17.72 11.94
CA THR A 240 -17.30 18.92 12.55
C THR A 240 -16.18 19.53 11.71
N GLY A 241 -15.98 19.04 10.47
CA GLY A 241 -14.85 19.41 9.61
C GLY A 241 -13.56 18.66 9.91
N GLU A 242 -13.31 18.25 11.15
CA GLU A 242 -12.17 17.42 11.57
C GLU A 242 -12.60 16.03 12.05
N ARG A 243 -13.91 15.77 12.08
CA ARG A 243 -14.46 14.48 12.47
C ARG A 243 -15.76 14.20 11.73
N PHE A 244 -15.81 13.01 11.12
CA PHE A 244 -17.00 12.43 10.53
C PHE A 244 -17.37 11.13 11.22
N GLU A 245 -18.67 10.89 11.38
CA GLU A 245 -19.22 9.61 11.79
C GLU A 245 -20.42 9.25 10.92
N TRP A 246 -20.46 8.00 10.49
CA TRP A 246 -21.58 7.44 9.72
C TRP A 246 -22.09 6.17 10.39
N GLN A 247 -23.38 5.94 10.21
CA GLN A 247 -24.00 4.65 10.49
C GLN A 247 -24.30 3.97 9.17
N THR A 248 -23.82 2.75 8.99
CA THR A 248 -23.99 1.96 7.77
C THR A 248 -24.59 0.59 8.10
N SER A 249 -24.99 -0.17 7.06
CA SER A 249 -25.41 -1.56 7.20
C SER A 249 -24.31 -2.47 7.77
N ASN A 250 -23.04 -2.10 7.59
CA ASN A 250 -21.88 -2.87 8.03
C ASN A 250 -21.32 -2.41 9.39
N GLY A 251 -22.07 -1.55 10.13
CA GLY A 251 -21.62 -0.98 11.39
C GLY A 251 -21.29 0.50 11.30
N GLY A 252 -20.82 1.09 12.40
CA GLY A 252 -20.39 2.48 12.42
C GLY A 252 -19.06 2.69 11.71
N VAL A 253 -18.90 3.88 11.13
CA VAL A 253 -17.62 4.38 10.59
C VAL A 253 -17.30 5.69 11.29
N ALA A 254 -16.04 5.89 11.69
CA ALA A 254 -15.58 7.15 12.27
C ALA A 254 -14.20 7.52 11.71
N LEU A 255 -14.08 8.79 11.32
CA LEU A 255 -12.82 9.43 10.92
C LEU A 255 -12.53 10.59 11.85
N GLU A 256 -11.29 10.78 12.28
CA GLU A 256 -10.88 11.94 13.05
C GLU A 256 -9.49 12.40 12.62
N LEU A 257 -9.38 13.69 12.28
CA LEU A 257 -8.15 14.38 11.92
C LEU A 257 -7.61 15.12 13.15
N ARG A 258 -6.32 14.94 13.44
CA ARG A 258 -5.59 15.74 14.46
C ARG A 258 -4.19 16.09 13.95
N GLY A 259 -3.99 17.35 13.61
CA GLY A 259 -2.72 17.80 13.05
C GLY A 259 -2.36 17.03 11.78
N SER A 260 -1.24 16.33 11.79
CA SER A 260 -0.78 15.50 10.66
C SER A 260 -1.15 14.02 10.78
N ARG A 261 -2.16 13.66 11.59
CA ARG A 261 -2.58 12.27 11.78
C ARG A 261 -4.08 12.10 11.53
N VAL A 262 -4.46 10.95 10.99
CA VAL A 262 -5.86 10.55 10.76
C VAL A 262 -6.13 9.21 11.42
N ALA A 263 -7.11 9.17 12.32
CA ALA A 263 -7.64 7.94 12.89
C ALA A 263 -8.88 7.49 12.11
N ILE A 264 -8.95 6.20 11.80
CA ILE A 264 -10.00 5.57 11.01
C ILE A 264 -10.53 4.37 11.77
N LEU A 265 -11.85 4.28 11.87
CA LEU A 265 -12.57 3.11 12.39
C LEU A 265 -13.66 2.74 11.39
N GLU A 266 -13.72 1.48 10.98
CA GLU A 266 -14.81 0.93 10.16
C GLU A 266 -15.39 -0.34 10.76
N GLY A 267 -16.69 -0.57 10.58
CA GLY A 267 -17.36 -1.74 11.12
C GLY A 267 -17.56 -1.70 12.64
N ILE A 268 -17.70 -0.51 13.23
CA ILE A 268 -17.89 -0.36 14.68
C ILE A 268 -19.22 -1.04 15.07
N PRO A 269 -19.19 -2.05 15.97
CA PRO A 269 -20.40 -2.68 16.44
C PRO A 269 -21.34 -1.67 17.15
N SER A 270 -22.65 -1.84 17.00
CA SER A 270 -23.65 -0.96 17.63
C SER A 270 -23.57 -0.92 19.16
N SER A 271 -22.99 -1.95 19.77
CA SER A 271 -22.72 -2.03 21.21
C SER A 271 -21.50 -1.24 21.66
N THR A 272 -20.69 -0.71 20.72
CA THR A 272 -19.40 -0.08 21.02
C THR A 272 -19.43 1.41 20.71
N ASN A 273 -18.87 2.21 21.61
CA ASN A 273 -18.85 3.67 21.49
C ASN A 273 -17.60 4.14 20.72
N ALA A 274 -17.82 4.80 19.55
CA ALA A 274 -16.75 5.33 18.71
C ALA A 274 -15.82 6.32 19.47
N ASN A 275 -16.37 7.15 20.37
CA ASN A 275 -15.55 8.08 21.15
C ASN A 275 -14.54 7.36 22.04
N THR A 276 -14.93 6.22 22.62
CA THR A 276 -14.03 5.43 23.46
C THR A 276 -12.89 4.85 22.63
N LEU A 277 -13.19 4.28 21.46
CA LEU A 277 -12.19 3.70 20.56
C LEU A 277 -11.21 4.77 20.05
N LEU A 278 -11.73 5.91 19.55
CA LEU A 278 -10.89 7.02 19.07
C LEU A 278 -9.99 7.57 20.18
N ARG A 279 -10.53 7.80 21.40
CA ARG A 279 -9.73 8.23 22.52
C ARG A 279 -8.58 7.26 22.80
N THR A 280 -8.85 5.95 22.78
CA THR A 280 -7.84 4.92 23.02
C THR A 280 -6.74 4.94 21.94
N ILE A 281 -7.07 5.24 20.69
CA ILE A 281 -6.06 5.45 19.63
C ILE A 281 -5.18 6.66 19.94
N TRP A 282 -5.78 7.79 20.31
CA TRP A 282 -5.06 9.04 20.53
C TRP A 282 -4.24 9.08 21.82
N GLU A 283 -4.52 8.21 22.77
CA GLU A 283 -3.76 8.07 24.03
C GLU A 283 -2.47 7.25 23.83
N GLN A 284 -2.26 6.63 22.65
CA GLN A 284 -0.99 5.97 22.34
C GLN A 284 0.12 7.02 22.11
N PRO A 285 1.32 6.77 22.61
CA PRO A 285 2.45 7.70 22.48
C PRO A 285 2.90 7.93 21.04
#